data_ce0ab470df280dd80d3184e67663b727
#
_entry.id   ce0ab470df280dd80d3184e67663b727
#
_cell.length_a   1.000
_cell.length_b   1.000
_cell.length_c   1.000
_cell.angle_alpha   90.00
_cell.angle_beta   90.00
_cell.angle_gamma   90.00
#
_symmetry.space_group_name_H-M   'P 1'
#
loop_
_entity.id
_entity.type
_entity.pdbx_description
1 polymer ?
#
loop_
_entity_poly.entity_id
_entity_poly.type
_entity_poly.pdbx_seq_one_letter_code
_entity_poly.pdbx_strand_id
1 'polypeptide(L)'
;MVKKKIAFIGTGFIAQICHLPSYTKNKKVKIIAICDQNPKALKYVANKYNIKHTYKNYKNLIHDQKDLDAIILTVPRHETYKISKEILKNKINLFTEKPMALSKKSALELVNLAKKNNLIYTVGHMKRHDESIKYLKKLFLK
;
A
#
# COMPACT_ATOMS: atom_id res chain seq x y z
N MET A 1 8.31 -18.67 -11.99
CA MET A 1 7.28 -17.59 -11.96
C MET A 1 7.95 -16.28 -11.59
N VAL A 2 7.79 -15.24 -12.41
CA VAL A 2 8.39 -13.90 -12.14
C VAL A 2 7.68 -13.28 -10.95
N LYS A 3 8.44 -12.79 -9.94
CA LYS A 3 7.88 -12.14 -8.76
C LYS A 3 7.43 -10.73 -9.10
N LYS A 4 6.25 -10.33 -8.60
CA LYS A 4 5.77 -8.96 -8.68
C LYS A 4 6.63 -8.03 -7.82
N LYS A 5 7.09 -6.93 -8.39
CA LYS A 5 7.93 -5.93 -7.72
C LYS A 5 7.04 -4.91 -7.02
N ILE A 6 7.15 -4.81 -5.70
CA ILE A 6 6.35 -3.87 -4.91
C ILE A 6 7.25 -2.95 -4.10
N ALA A 7 6.73 -1.78 -3.77
CA ALA A 7 7.34 -0.86 -2.82
C ALA A 7 6.40 -0.51 -1.68
N PHE A 8 6.96 -0.12 -0.54
CA PHE A 8 6.20 0.42 0.60
C PHE A 8 6.45 1.92 0.75
N ILE A 9 5.37 2.67 0.94
CA ILE A 9 5.41 4.06 1.40
C ILE A 9 4.75 4.10 2.78
N GLY A 10 5.53 4.46 3.79
CA GLY A 10 5.23 4.30 5.20
C GLY A 10 5.77 2.97 5.73
N THR A 11 6.71 3.05 6.68
CA THR A 11 7.30 1.89 7.38
C THR A 11 7.01 1.93 8.87
N GLY A 12 5.89 2.56 9.25
CA GLY A 12 5.42 2.70 10.62
C GLY A 12 4.89 1.41 11.22
N PHE A 13 4.20 1.54 12.36
CA PHE A 13 3.72 0.40 13.15
C PHE A 13 2.95 -0.63 12.34
N ILE A 14 1.89 -0.23 11.61
CA ILE A 14 1.04 -1.19 10.88
C ILE A 14 1.81 -1.91 9.75
N ALA A 15 2.73 -1.22 9.10
CA ALA A 15 3.61 -1.85 8.12
C ALA A 15 4.48 -2.94 8.76
N GLN A 16 5.06 -2.66 9.94
CA GLN A 16 6.00 -3.57 10.60
C GLN A 16 5.36 -4.79 11.24
N ILE A 17 4.14 -4.65 11.79
CA ILE A 17 3.48 -5.77 12.50
C ILE A 17 2.60 -6.63 11.57
N CYS A 18 2.04 -6.07 10.51
CA CYS A 18 1.10 -6.76 9.63
C CYS A 18 1.63 -6.96 8.21
N HIS A 19 1.92 -5.85 7.51
CA HIS A 19 2.14 -5.92 6.07
C HIS A 19 3.51 -6.49 5.69
N LEU A 20 4.59 -5.92 6.19
CA LEU A 20 5.95 -6.39 5.84
C LEU A 20 6.17 -7.88 6.14
N PRO A 21 5.78 -8.40 7.33
CA PRO A 21 5.91 -9.84 7.60
C PRO A 21 5.11 -10.72 6.63
N SER A 22 3.92 -10.29 6.23
CA SER A 22 3.06 -11.04 5.31
C SER A 22 3.59 -11.03 3.89
N TYR A 23 4.01 -9.86 3.39
CA TYR A 23 4.53 -9.73 2.04
C TYR A 23 5.90 -10.40 1.86
N THR A 24 6.78 -10.36 2.88
CA THR A 24 8.08 -11.04 2.80
C THR A 24 7.99 -12.56 2.77
N LYS A 25 6.95 -13.14 3.38
CA LYS A 25 6.66 -14.58 3.31
C LYS A 25 6.05 -14.99 1.96
N ASN A 26 5.48 -14.07 1.21
CA ASN A 26 4.80 -14.37 -0.05
C ASN A 26 5.82 -14.55 -1.19
N LYS A 27 5.94 -15.80 -1.68
CA LYS A 27 6.87 -16.16 -2.76
C LYS A 27 6.57 -15.47 -4.10
N LYS A 28 5.36 -14.92 -4.29
CA LYS A 28 4.92 -14.27 -5.54
C LYS A 28 5.33 -12.80 -5.64
N VAL A 29 5.80 -12.17 -4.54
CA VAL A 29 6.19 -10.76 -4.53
C VAL A 29 7.63 -10.57 -4.08
N LYS A 30 8.21 -9.43 -4.47
CA LYS A 30 9.51 -8.95 -4.01
C LYS A 30 9.38 -7.49 -3.60
N ILE A 31 9.68 -7.17 -2.35
CA ILE A 31 9.77 -5.78 -1.89
C ILE A 31 11.12 -5.25 -2.38
N ILE A 32 11.09 -4.27 -3.31
CA ILE A 32 12.31 -3.74 -3.91
C ILE A 32 12.70 -2.38 -3.33
N ALA A 33 11.75 -1.62 -2.79
CA ALA A 33 12.00 -0.29 -2.25
C ALA A 33 11.08 0.02 -1.07
N ILE A 34 11.53 0.88 -0.18
CA ILE A 34 10.75 1.44 0.94
C ILE A 34 10.97 2.94 1.07
N CYS A 35 9.94 3.64 1.55
CA CYS A 35 9.98 5.07 1.82
C CYS A 35 9.38 5.38 3.19
N ASP A 36 10.07 6.20 3.97
CA ASP A 36 9.55 6.79 5.21
C ASP A 36 10.28 8.09 5.53
N GLN A 37 9.59 9.06 6.11
CA GLN A 37 10.20 10.31 6.56
C GLN A 37 11.02 10.12 7.85
N ASN A 38 10.68 9.08 8.65
CA ASN A 38 11.40 8.74 9.87
C ASN A 38 12.65 7.90 9.53
N PRO A 39 13.87 8.46 9.66
CA PRO A 39 15.09 7.74 9.29
C PRO A 39 15.38 6.53 10.16
N LYS A 40 14.93 6.52 11.43
CA LYS A 40 15.11 5.37 12.33
C LYS A 40 14.25 4.20 11.89
N ALA A 41 12.96 4.43 11.61
CA ALA A 41 12.04 3.41 11.10
C ALA A 41 12.51 2.88 9.74
N LEU A 42 12.91 3.77 8.83
CA LEU A 42 13.42 3.42 7.51
C LEU A 42 14.66 2.51 7.60
N LYS A 43 15.66 2.90 8.39
CA LYS A 43 16.89 2.11 8.59
C LYS A 43 16.60 0.74 9.22
N TYR A 44 15.74 0.71 10.25
CA TYR A 44 15.34 -0.54 10.90
C TYR A 44 14.72 -1.53 9.92
N VAL A 45 13.74 -1.08 9.14
CA VAL A 45 13.02 -1.93 8.18
C VAL A 45 13.94 -2.37 7.03
N ALA A 46 14.77 -1.45 6.52
CA ALA A 46 15.75 -1.75 5.47
C ALA A 46 16.69 -2.90 5.88
N ASN A 47 17.26 -2.80 7.07
CA ASN A 47 18.18 -3.82 7.60
C ASN A 47 17.46 -5.15 7.88
N LYS A 48 16.29 -5.10 8.54
CA LYS A 48 15.52 -6.31 8.92
C LYS A 48 15.10 -7.16 7.72
N TYR A 49 14.76 -6.52 6.61
CA TYR A 49 14.25 -7.20 5.41
C TYR A 49 15.22 -7.17 4.22
N ASN A 50 16.47 -6.72 4.43
CA ASN A 50 17.51 -6.60 3.41
C ASN A 50 17.04 -5.85 2.15
N ILE A 51 16.39 -4.68 2.36
CA ILE A 51 15.88 -3.85 1.26
C ILE A 51 16.90 -2.76 0.95
N LYS A 52 17.43 -2.77 -0.28
CA LYS A 52 18.53 -1.87 -0.68
C LYS A 52 18.07 -0.45 -1.01
N HIS A 53 16.92 -0.30 -1.66
CA HIS A 53 16.44 1.01 -2.10
C HIS A 53 15.57 1.66 -1.03
N THR A 54 16.09 2.73 -0.43
CA THR A 54 15.43 3.47 0.65
C THR A 54 15.27 4.93 0.28
N TYR A 55 14.11 5.50 0.59
CA TYR A 55 13.77 6.88 0.24
C TYR A 55 13.16 7.62 1.43
N LYS A 56 13.52 8.89 1.61
CA LYS A 56 12.85 9.80 2.56
C LYS A 56 11.65 10.50 1.94
N ASN A 57 11.62 10.60 0.60
CA ASN A 57 10.56 11.24 -0.15
C ASN A 57 9.95 10.27 -1.15
N TYR A 58 8.64 10.06 -1.05
CA TYR A 58 7.91 9.13 -1.92
C TYR A 58 7.93 9.52 -3.40
N LYS A 59 8.07 10.81 -3.73
CA LYS A 59 8.18 11.27 -5.12
C LYS A 59 9.46 10.74 -5.77
N ASN A 60 10.58 10.72 -5.03
CA ASN A 60 11.83 10.16 -5.52
C ASN A 60 11.70 8.64 -5.73
N LEU A 61 11.03 7.94 -4.80
CA LEU A 61 10.74 6.51 -4.99
C LEU A 61 9.96 6.26 -6.28
N ILE A 62 8.87 7.00 -6.51
CA ILE A 62 8.04 6.87 -7.72
C ILE A 62 8.84 7.22 -8.99
N HIS A 63 9.69 8.24 -8.91
CA HIS A 63 10.53 8.66 -10.03
C HIS A 63 11.58 7.63 -10.39
N ASP A 64 12.28 7.06 -9.40
CA ASP A 64 13.43 6.19 -9.63
C ASP A 64 13.04 4.74 -9.92
N GLN A 65 11.95 4.25 -9.31
CA GLN A 65 11.50 2.86 -9.43
C GLN A 65 10.44 2.70 -10.53
N LYS A 66 10.90 2.65 -11.81
CA LYS A 66 9.99 2.58 -12.97
C LYS A 66 9.28 1.23 -13.17
N ASP A 67 9.85 0.15 -12.63
CA ASP A 67 9.36 -1.22 -12.83
C ASP A 67 8.47 -1.73 -11.69
N LEU A 68 7.75 -0.85 -11.00
CA LEU A 68 6.85 -1.25 -9.92
C LEU A 68 5.54 -1.82 -10.46
N ASP A 69 5.19 -3.02 -10.02
CA ASP A 69 3.86 -3.59 -10.23
C ASP A 69 2.81 -2.94 -9.31
N ALA A 70 3.18 -2.59 -8.06
CA ALA A 70 2.28 -1.94 -7.11
C ALA A 70 3.02 -1.23 -5.97
N ILE A 71 2.33 -0.29 -5.33
CA ILE A 71 2.74 0.35 -4.07
C ILE A 71 1.77 -0.03 -2.95
N ILE A 72 2.34 -0.36 -1.79
CA ILE A 72 1.61 -0.56 -0.52
C ILE A 72 1.78 0.72 0.30
N LEU A 73 0.68 1.43 0.53
CA LEU A 73 0.67 2.72 1.22
C LEU A 73 0.13 2.56 2.64
N THR A 74 0.99 2.80 3.63
CA THR A 74 0.71 2.65 5.06
C THR A 74 1.11 3.90 5.85
N VAL A 75 0.65 5.04 5.37
CA VAL A 75 0.90 6.37 5.95
C VAL A 75 -0.25 6.83 6.85
N PRO A 76 -0.07 7.89 7.65
CA PRO A 76 -1.16 8.51 8.39
C PRO A 76 -2.33 8.92 7.48
N ARG A 77 -3.57 8.74 7.97
CA ARG A 77 -4.81 8.93 7.19
C ARG A 77 -4.94 10.27 6.47
N HIS A 78 -4.37 11.35 7.01
CA HIS A 78 -4.40 12.68 6.39
C HIS A 78 -3.50 12.80 5.16
N GLU A 79 -2.47 11.96 5.03
CA GLU A 79 -1.58 11.90 3.88
C GLU A 79 -2.08 10.94 2.77
N THR A 80 -2.96 9.99 3.13
CA THR A 80 -3.37 8.89 2.23
C THR A 80 -3.90 9.41 0.90
N TYR A 81 -4.83 10.36 0.90
CA TYR A 81 -5.42 10.90 -0.33
C TYR A 81 -4.38 11.52 -1.26
N LYS A 82 -3.54 12.42 -0.73
CA LYS A 82 -2.52 13.14 -1.49
C LYS A 82 -1.53 12.19 -2.17
N ILE A 83 -1.02 11.23 -1.40
CA ILE A 83 -0.03 10.28 -1.91
C ILE A 83 -0.67 9.26 -2.86
N SER A 84 -1.88 8.77 -2.55
CA SER A 84 -2.63 7.88 -3.45
C SER A 84 -2.87 8.51 -4.81
N LYS A 85 -3.29 9.78 -4.83
CA LYS A 85 -3.51 10.54 -6.08
C LYS A 85 -2.25 10.60 -6.93
N GLU A 86 -1.10 10.84 -6.31
CA GLU A 86 0.18 10.89 -7.01
C GLU A 86 0.59 9.53 -7.58
N ILE A 87 0.44 8.45 -6.81
CA ILE A 87 0.72 7.08 -7.26
C ILE A 87 -0.14 6.69 -8.46
N LEU A 88 -1.45 6.95 -8.37
CA LEU A 88 -2.40 6.63 -9.45
C LEU A 88 -2.18 7.47 -10.71
N LYS A 89 -1.75 8.74 -10.60
CA LYS A 89 -1.33 9.56 -11.74
C LYS A 89 -0.11 9.00 -12.45
N ASN A 90 0.80 8.39 -11.70
CA ASN A 90 1.99 7.72 -12.24
C ASN A 90 1.70 6.29 -12.74
N LYS A 91 0.42 5.92 -12.87
CA LYS A 91 -0.05 4.64 -13.44
C LYS A 91 0.46 3.41 -12.70
N ILE A 92 0.59 3.48 -11.36
CA ILE A 92 1.03 2.38 -10.51
C ILE A 92 -0.18 1.84 -9.73
N ASN A 93 -0.36 0.52 -9.69
CA ASN A 93 -1.38 -0.12 -8.87
C ASN A 93 -1.16 0.17 -7.38
N LEU A 94 -2.24 0.24 -6.63
CA LEU A 94 -2.18 0.74 -5.26
C LEU A 94 -2.98 -0.12 -4.28
N PHE A 95 -2.36 -0.45 -3.17
CA PHE A 95 -3.05 -0.87 -1.96
C PHE A 95 -2.88 0.20 -0.89
N THR A 96 -3.97 0.61 -0.24
CA THR A 96 -3.93 1.53 0.91
C THR A 96 -4.54 0.90 2.15
N GLU A 97 -4.08 1.35 3.33
CA GLU A 97 -4.84 1.17 4.56
C GLU A 97 -6.13 2.01 4.55
N LYS A 98 -7.06 1.59 5.38
CA LYS A 98 -8.31 2.34 5.62
C LYS A 98 -8.05 3.57 6.52
N PRO A 99 -8.80 4.66 6.33
CA PRO A 99 -9.73 4.92 5.25
C PRO A 99 -9.01 5.33 3.95
N MET A 100 -9.61 5.07 2.79
CA MET A 100 -9.03 5.47 1.50
C MET A 100 -8.88 6.99 1.36
N ALA A 101 -9.81 7.74 1.98
CA ALA A 101 -9.79 9.21 2.06
C ALA A 101 -10.67 9.69 3.22
N LEU A 102 -10.56 10.96 3.61
CA LEU A 102 -11.33 11.56 4.71
C LEU A 102 -12.67 12.19 4.25
N SER A 103 -12.94 12.23 2.95
CA SER A 103 -14.20 12.74 2.38
C SER A 103 -14.68 11.88 1.23
N LYS A 104 -16.00 11.85 1.02
CA LYS A 104 -16.64 11.19 -0.14
C LYS A 104 -16.09 11.74 -1.47
N LYS A 105 -15.94 13.07 -1.60
CA LYS A 105 -15.40 13.72 -2.79
C LYS A 105 -13.99 13.21 -3.13
N SER A 106 -13.09 13.18 -2.15
CA SER A 106 -11.72 12.68 -2.32
C SER A 106 -11.68 11.19 -2.66
N ALA A 107 -12.55 10.38 -2.02
CA ALA A 107 -12.64 8.95 -2.31
C ALA A 107 -13.10 8.70 -3.76
N LEU A 108 -14.15 9.39 -4.22
CA LEU A 108 -14.64 9.28 -5.60
C LEU A 108 -13.59 9.70 -6.62
N GLU A 109 -12.83 10.76 -6.33
CA GLU A 109 -11.73 11.20 -7.22
C GLU A 109 -10.69 10.10 -7.41
N LEU A 110 -10.27 9.44 -6.32
CA LEU A 110 -9.31 8.33 -6.41
C LEU A 110 -9.86 7.13 -7.18
N VAL A 111 -11.12 6.77 -6.95
CA VAL A 111 -11.78 5.69 -7.69
C VAL A 111 -11.85 6.00 -9.19
N ASN A 112 -12.24 7.22 -9.55
CA ASN A 112 -12.32 7.64 -10.96
C ASN A 112 -10.93 7.67 -11.62
N LEU A 113 -9.91 8.12 -10.89
CA LEU A 113 -8.53 8.14 -11.39
C LEU A 113 -8.00 6.73 -11.63
N ALA A 114 -8.25 5.80 -10.71
CA ALA A 114 -7.87 4.40 -10.87
C ALA A 114 -8.57 3.76 -12.07
N LYS A 115 -9.88 3.97 -12.23
CA LYS A 115 -10.67 3.49 -13.39
C LYS A 115 -10.14 4.08 -14.70
N LYS A 116 -9.94 5.40 -14.77
CA LYS A 116 -9.43 6.10 -15.97
C LYS A 116 -8.10 5.53 -16.45
N ASN A 117 -7.23 5.15 -15.52
CA ASN A 117 -5.89 4.63 -15.82
C ASN A 117 -5.84 3.09 -15.88
N ASN A 118 -6.99 2.40 -15.78
CA ASN A 118 -7.10 0.94 -15.75
C ASN A 118 -6.21 0.29 -14.69
N LEU A 119 -6.24 0.82 -13.45
CA LEU A 119 -5.41 0.40 -12.33
C LEU A 119 -6.21 -0.38 -11.30
N ILE A 120 -5.54 -1.32 -10.65
CA ILE A 120 -6.06 -1.99 -9.45
C ILE A 120 -5.81 -1.07 -8.26
N TYR A 121 -6.90 -0.64 -7.61
CA TYR A 121 -6.84 0.09 -6.35
C TYR A 121 -7.63 -0.66 -5.29
N THR A 122 -6.94 -1.14 -4.27
CA THR A 122 -7.52 -1.92 -3.17
C THR A 122 -7.34 -1.19 -1.84
N VAL A 123 -8.36 -1.24 -0.99
CA VAL A 123 -8.34 -0.69 0.37
C VAL A 123 -8.40 -1.83 1.39
N GLY A 124 -7.57 -1.75 2.42
CA GLY A 124 -7.38 -2.77 3.45
C GLY A 124 -8.54 -2.92 4.43
N HIS A 125 -9.72 -3.29 3.94
CA HIS A 125 -10.88 -3.63 4.76
C HIS A 125 -10.78 -5.06 5.31
N MET A 126 -9.81 -5.32 6.20
CA MET A 126 -9.49 -6.66 6.70
C MET A 126 -10.68 -7.41 7.30
N LYS A 127 -11.64 -6.71 7.90
CA LYS A 127 -12.85 -7.33 8.47
C LYS A 127 -13.74 -8.05 7.46
N ARG A 128 -13.60 -7.76 6.16
CA ARG A 128 -14.27 -8.54 5.10
C ARG A 128 -13.80 -9.99 5.02
N HIS A 129 -12.61 -10.26 5.53
CA HIS A 129 -11.97 -11.59 5.50
C HIS A 129 -12.02 -12.30 6.86
N ASP A 130 -12.60 -11.67 7.89
CA ASP A 130 -12.79 -12.22 9.24
C ASP A 130 -13.89 -13.29 9.18
N GLU A 131 -13.60 -14.50 9.68
CA GLU A 131 -14.53 -15.63 9.62
C GLU A 131 -15.82 -15.38 10.41
N SER A 132 -15.75 -14.67 11.53
CA SER A 132 -16.94 -14.28 12.29
C SER A 132 -17.84 -13.36 11.49
N ILE A 133 -17.27 -12.40 10.76
CA ILE A 133 -18.04 -11.49 9.90
C ILE A 133 -18.63 -12.23 8.68
N LYS A 134 -17.90 -13.16 8.10
CA LYS A 134 -18.41 -14.02 7.02
C LYS A 134 -19.58 -14.87 7.51
N TYR A 135 -19.48 -15.44 8.72
CA TYR A 135 -20.56 -16.22 9.33
C TYR A 135 -21.80 -15.37 9.58
N LEU A 136 -21.66 -14.20 10.23
CA LEU A 136 -22.77 -13.26 10.44
C LEU A 136 -23.44 -12.89 9.12
N LYS A 137 -22.67 -12.56 8.09
CA LYS A 137 -23.21 -12.25 6.76
C LYS A 137 -24.10 -13.37 6.20
N LYS A 138 -23.69 -14.65 6.38
CA LYS A 138 -24.50 -15.80 5.96
C LYS A 138 -25.83 -15.90 6.70
N LEU A 139 -25.86 -15.51 7.99
CA LEU A 139 -27.09 -15.51 8.77
C LEU A 139 -28.10 -14.43 8.31
N PHE A 140 -27.61 -13.25 7.94
CA PHE A 140 -28.45 -12.12 7.50
C PHE A 140 -28.87 -12.19 6.03
N LEU A 141 -28.29 -13.08 5.23
CA LEU A 141 -28.63 -13.25 3.80
C LEU A 141 -29.50 -14.49 3.54
N LYS A 142 -29.97 -15.12 4.62
CA LYS A 142 -31.06 -16.13 4.60
C LYS A 142 -32.40 -15.43 4.78
#